data_d6369898567eb4a25102aefdf0101dc7
#
_entry.id   d6369898567eb4a25102aefdf0101dc7
#
_cell.length_a   1.000
_cell.length_b   1.000
_cell.length_c   1.000
_cell.angle_alpha   90.00
_cell.angle_beta   90.00
_cell.angle_gamma   90.00
#
_symmetry.space_group_name_H-M   'P 1'
#
loop_
_entity.id
_entity.type
_entity.pdbx_description
1 polymer ?
#
loop_
_entity_poly.entity_id
_entity_poly.type
_entity_poly.pdbx_seq_one_letter_code
_entity_poly.pdbx_strand_id
1 'polypeptide(L)'
;MNATEYIQKLGLVPHPEGGYYRQLFGNDETGEKPLSTIYYLLTANDMSAFHRLHNMVEIWYFHAGEPLNIYVIDPNGTLAVHQLSEQDEMQVVIQPEQWFAAEIPSKRGFCLVGCAVGPAFRFENFELAQKEELLKLYPQHKTLIERMCRE
;
A
#
# COMPACT_ATOMS: atom_id res chain seq x y z
N MET A 1 10.99 -13.62 -13.71
CA MET A 1 10.79 -14.31 -12.41
C MET A 1 9.31 -14.25 -12.04
N ASN A 2 8.81 -15.32 -11.47
CA ASN A 2 7.43 -15.35 -10.97
C ASN A 2 7.37 -14.95 -9.48
N ALA A 3 6.15 -14.93 -8.92
CA ALA A 3 5.95 -14.51 -7.53
C ALA A 3 6.74 -15.39 -6.55
N THR A 4 6.68 -16.70 -6.72
CA THR A 4 7.37 -17.64 -5.82
C THR A 4 8.89 -17.39 -5.83
N GLU A 5 9.44 -17.16 -7.01
CA GLU A 5 10.87 -16.91 -7.16
C GLU A 5 11.28 -15.60 -6.45
N TYR A 6 10.47 -14.55 -6.57
CA TYR A 6 10.73 -13.29 -5.86
C TYR A 6 10.61 -13.45 -4.35
N ILE A 7 9.57 -14.17 -3.89
CA ILE A 7 9.38 -14.42 -2.46
C ILE A 7 10.62 -15.10 -1.87
N GLN A 8 11.13 -16.13 -2.57
CA GLN A 8 12.32 -16.85 -2.13
C GLN A 8 13.58 -16.00 -2.20
N LYS A 9 13.79 -15.33 -3.35
CA LYS A 9 14.99 -14.51 -3.57
C LYS A 9 15.12 -13.40 -2.56
N LEU A 10 14.01 -12.72 -2.27
CA LEU A 10 14.01 -11.54 -1.41
C LEU A 10 13.72 -11.88 0.06
N GLY A 11 13.42 -13.14 0.37
CA GLY A 11 13.12 -13.54 1.74
C GLY A 11 11.85 -12.92 2.28
N LEU A 12 10.81 -12.84 1.44
CA LEU A 12 9.54 -12.23 1.84
C LEU A 12 8.74 -13.18 2.72
N VAL A 13 8.03 -12.61 3.68
CA VAL A 13 7.14 -13.35 4.58
C VAL A 13 5.73 -12.78 4.49
N PRO A 14 4.70 -13.56 4.86
CA PRO A 14 3.32 -13.06 4.80
C PRO A 14 3.14 -11.79 5.61
N HIS A 15 2.43 -10.83 5.02
CA HIS A 15 2.05 -9.58 5.67
C HIS A 15 0.67 -9.75 6.33
N PRO A 16 0.47 -9.25 7.55
CA PRO A 16 -0.83 -9.38 8.25
C PRO A 16 -2.01 -8.84 7.45
N GLU A 17 -1.79 -7.81 6.63
CA GLU A 17 -2.84 -7.13 5.86
C GLU A 17 -2.96 -7.64 4.43
N GLY A 18 -2.29 -8.74 4.09
CA GLY A 18 -2.31 -9.33 2.75
C GLY A 18 -0.99 -9.14 2.02
N GLY A 19 -0.67 -10.11 1.15
CA GLY A 19 0.58 -10.13 0.41
C GLY A 19 1.77 -10.54 1.25
N TYR A 20 2.95 -10.22 0.76
CA TYR A 20 4.24 -10.61 1.36
C TYR A 20 5.15 -9.40 1.43
N TYR A 21 5.99 -9.34 2.46
CA TYR A 21 6.88 -8.19 2.61
C TYR A 21 8.18 -8.57 3.33
N ARG A 22 9.15 -7.67 3.24
CA ARG A 22 10.37 -7.72 4.06
C ARG A 22 10.85 -6.30 4.30
N GLN A 23 11.09 -5.97 5.56
CA GLN A 23 11.69 -4.70 5.92
C GLN A 23 13.21 -4.77 5.71
N LEU A 24 13.74 -3.78 5.01
CA LEU A 24 15.17 -3.71 4.69
C LEU A 24 15.91 -2.72 5.57
N PHE A 25 15.26 -1.64 5.94
CA PHE A 25 15.87 -0.56 6.70
C PHE A 25 14.83 0.11 7.59
N GLY A 26 15.29 0.69 8.69
CA GLY A 26 14.43 1.55 9.49
C GLY A 26 13.58 0.82 10.52
N ASN A 27 13.95 -0.38 10.94
CA ASN A 27 13.30 -1.04 12.07
C ASN A 27 13.67 -0.28 13.35
N ASP A 28 12.94 0.81 13.58
CA ASP A 28 13.25 1.76 14.64
C ASP A 28 12.01 2.03 15.49
N GLU A 29 11.98 1.42 16.67
CA GLU A 29 10.90 1.59 17.61
C GLU A 29 10.86 3.00 18.23
N THR A 30 11.95 3.74 18.16
CA THR A 30 12.01 5.10 18.71
C THR A 30 11.48 6.15 17.73
N GLY A 31 11.43 5.84 16.44
CA GLY A 31 11.01 6.78 15.40
C GLY A 31 12.05 7.86 15.10
N GLU A 32 13.29 7.65 15.48
CA GLU A 32 14.37 8.62 15.27
C GLU A 32 15.03 8.52 13.90
N LYS A 33 14.87 7.38 13.22
CA LYS A 33 15.44 7.22 11.88
C LYS A 33 14.67 8.02 10.85
N PRO A 34 15.35 8.54 9.81
CA PRO A 34 14.70 9.40 8.81
C PRO A 34 13.74 8.67 7.89
N LEU A 35 13.92 7.36 7.70
CA LEU A 35 13.03 6.59 6.82
C LEU A 35 13.08 5.10 7.13
N SER A 36 12.09 4.38 6.61
CA SER A 36 12.09 2.92 6.57
C SER A 36 11.74 2.47 5.16
N THR A 37 12.21 1.27 4.77
CA THR A 37 11.93 0.71 3.46
C THR A 37 11.54 -0.75 3.56
N ILE A 38 10.62 -1.17 2.69
CA ILE A 38 10.22 -2.57 2.56
C ILE A 38 10.17 -2.96 1.09
N TYR A 39 10.35 -4.26 0.82
CA TYR A 39 9.78 -4.87 -0.37
C TYR A 39 8.36 -5.31 -0.02
N TYR A 40 7.44 -5.17 -0.97
CA TYR A 40 6.06 -5.60 -0.80
C TYR A 40 5.58 -6.27 -2.08
N LEU A 41 4.97 -7.43 -1.96
CA LEU A 41 4.48 -8.20 -3.09
C LEU A 41 3.02 -8.58 -2.86
N LEU A 42 2.17 -8.22 -3.82
CA LEU A 42 0.78 -8.62 -3.85
C LEU A 42 0.59 -9.67 -4.93
N THR A 43 -0.21 -10.68 -4.66
CA THR A 43 -0.63 -11.65 -5.68
C THR A 43 -2.04 -11.31 -6.17
N ALA A 44 -2.50 -12.04 -7.19
CA ALA A 44 -3.73 -11.74 -7.92
C ALA A 44 -4.95 -11.43 -7.07
N ASN A 45 -5.12 -12.16 -5.97
CA ASN A 45 -6.31 -12.05 -5.11
C ASN A 45 -6.06 -11.30 -3.81
N ASP A 46 -4.85 -10.79 -3.64
CA ASP A 46 -4.52 -9.99 -2.46
C ASP A 46 -4.92 -8.53 -2.66
N MET A 47 -5.06 -7.84 -1.55
CA MET A 47 -5.20 -6.39 -1.56
C MET A 47 -4.48 -5.80 -0.37
N SER A 48 -4.07 -4.54 -0.52
CA SER A 48 -3.70 -3.70 0.60
C SER A 48 -4.94 -2.87 0.91
N ALA A 49 -5.61 -3.16 2.04
CA ALA A 49 -6.87 -2.52 2.40
C ALA A 49 -6.66 -1.05 2.75
N PHE A 50 -7.73 -0.25 2.66
CA PHE A 50 -7.64 1.17 2.99
C PHE A 50 -7.04 1.40 4.38
N HIS A 51 -6.02 2.23 4.41
CA HIS A 51 -5.33 2.65 5.63
C HIS A 51 -4.71 4.02 5.37
N ARG A 52 -4.21 4.65 6.43
CA ARG A 52 -3.48 5.91 6.29
C ARG A 52 -2.35 5.98 7.31
N LEU A 53 -1.41 6.86 7.03
CA LEU A 53 -0.31 7.15 7.94
C LEU A 53 -0.42 8.59 8.42
N HIS A 54 -0.34 8.77 9.73
CA HIS A 54 -0.35 10.10 10.33
C HIS A 54 1.07 10.66 10.36
N ASN A 55 1.25 11.87 9.82
CA ASN A 55 2.51 12.60 9.84
C ASN A 55 3.66 11.91 9.08
N MET A 56 3.35 11.04 8.14
CA MET A 56 4.34 10.31 7.35
C MET A 56 4.00 10.36 5.88
N VAL A 57 5.04 10.44 5.04
CA VAL A 57 4.93 10.31 3.59
C VAL A 57 5.32 8.87 3.23
N GLU A 58 4.58 8.25 2.33
CA GLU A 58 4.94 6.93 1.79
C GLU A 58 5.11 7.04 0.28
N ILE A 59 6.13 6.38 -0.23
CA ILE A 59 6.40 6.36 -1.68
C ILE A 59 6.44 4.91 -2.13
N TRP A 60 5.70 4.60 -3.19
CA TRP A 60 5.65 3.28 -3.81
C TRP A 60 6.42 3.29 -5.11
N TYR A 61 7.32 2.33 -5.29
CA TYR A 61 8.17 2.19 -6.48
C TYR A 61 7.83 0.88 -7.18
N PHE A 62 7.51 0.92 -8.46
CA PHE A 62 7.27 -0.29 -9.23
C PHE A 62 8.59 -1.02 -9.49
N HIS A 63 8.62 -2.33 -9.21
CA HIS A 63 9.78 -3.16 -9.49
C HIS A 63 9.51 -4.19 -10.58
N ALA A 64 8.41 -4.96 -10.49
CA ALA A 64 8.15 -6.04 -11.44
C ALA A 64 6.70 -6.51 -11.37
N GLY A 65 6.23 -7.11 -12.44
CA GLY A 65 4.96 -7.81 -12.46
C GLY A 65 3.85 -7.04 -13.15
N GLU A 66 2.62 -7.29 -12.71
CA GLU A 66 1.42 -6.69 -13.27
C GLU A 66 1.22 -5.25 -12.77
N PRO A 67 0.50 -4.43 -13.54
CA PRO A 67 0.09 -3.12 -13.06
C PRO A 67 -0.70 -3.20 -11.76
N LEU A 68 -0.45 -2.22 -10.89
CA LEU A 68 -1.11 -2.11 -9.60
C LEU A 68 -1.90 -0.82 -9.56
N ASN A 69 -3.19 -0.88 -9.18
CA ASN A 69 -3.95 0.32 -8.91
C ASN A 69 -3.76 0.72 -7.46
N ILE A 70 -3.45 1.99 -7.25
CA ILE A 70 -3.42 2.59 -5.91
C ILE A 70 -4.52 3.64 -5.85
N TYR A 71 -5.49 3.41 -4.97
CA TYR A 71 -6.62 4.31 -4.77
C TYR A 71 -6.30 5.23 -3.61
N VAL A 72 -6.41 6.54 -3.83
CA VAL A 72 -6.08 7.53 -2.81
C VAL A 72 -7.28 8.45 -2.60
N ILE A 73 -7.77 8.54 -1.37
CA ILE A 73 -8.84 9.47 -1.00
C ILE A 73 -8.22 10.56 -0.14
N ASP A 74 -8.22 11.78 -0.65
CA ASP A 74 -7.78 12.95 0.10
C ASP A 74 -8.72 13.23 1.28
N PRO A 75 -8.24 13.93 2.32
CA PRO A 75 -9.12 14.33 3.43
C PRO A 75 -10.37 15.09 2.98
N ASN A 76 -10.30 15.79 1.85
CA ASN A 76 -11.47 16.50 1.29
C ASN A 76 -12.42 15.58 0.50
N GLY A 77 -12.13 14.28 0.40
CA GLY A 77 -12.97 13.30 -0.27
C GLY A 77 -12.71 13.08 -1.75
N THR A 78 -11.72 13.75 -2.32
CA THR A 78 -11.36 13.56 -3.74
C THR A 78 -10.63 12.23 -3.91
N LEU A 79 -11.10 11.40 -4.86
CA LEU A 79 -10.47 10.13 -5.19
C LEU A 79 -9.51 10.31 -6.36
N ALA A 80 -8.30 9.82 -6.20
CA ALA A 80 -7.35 9.65 -7.30
C ALA A 80 -7.04 8.17 -7.45
N VAL A 81 -6.94 7.70 -8.69
CA VAL A 81 -6.53 6.33 -9.01
C VAL A 81 -5.22 6.40 -9.74
N HIS A 82 -4.17 5.87 -9.12
CA HIS A 82 -2.85 5.80 -9.74
C HIS A 82 -2.61 4.40 -10.24
N GLN A 83 -2.14 4.27 -11.48
CA GLN A 83 -1.71 2.99 -12.00
C GLN A 83 -0.19 2.93 -11.95
N LEU A 84 0.33 2.06 -11.11
CA LEU A 84 1.76 1.87 -10.91
C LEU A 84 2.21 0.71 -11.79
N SER A 85 3.04 0.99 -12.79
CA SER A 85 3.48 -0.04 -13.74
C SER A 85 4.70 0.42 -14.52
N GLU A 86 5.23 -0.48 -15.34
CA GLU A 86 6.31 -0.14 -16.25
C GLU A 86 5.91 0.89 -17.31
N GLN A 87 4.63 0.89 -17.73
CA GLN A 87 4.13 1.77 -18.78
C GLN A 87 3.44 3.04 -18.26
N ASP A 88 3.12 3.09 -16.98
CA ASP A 88 2.37 4.20 -16.40
C ASP A 88 3.25 4.94 -15.39
N GLU A 89 2.71 5.23 -14.22
CA GLU A 89 3.53 5.81 -13.14
C GLU A 89 4.42 4.71 -12.58
N MET A 90 5.71 4.96 -12.48
CA MET A 90 6.64 4.00 -11.87
C MET A 90 6.88 4.31 -10.39
N GLN A 91 6.41 5.46 -9.92
CA GLN A 91 6.54 5.92 -8.54
C GLN A 91 5.30 6.71 -8.17
N VAL A 92 4.72 6.42 -7.01
CA VAL A 92 3.53 7.11 -6.51
C VAL A 92 3.81 7.60 -5.10
N VAL A 93 3.53 8.88 -4.84
CA VAL A 93 3.71 9.51 -3.53
C VAL A 93 2.37 9.60 -2.82
N ILE A 94 2.29 9.06 -1.60
CA ILE A 94 1.12 9.18 -0.73
C ILE A 94 1.47 10.20 0.36
N GLN A 95 0.69 11.27 0.41
CA GLN A 95 0.88 12.33 1.40
C GLN A 95 0.33 11.89 2.78
N PRO A 96 0.81 12.52 3.86
CA PRO A 96 0.25 12.24 5.19
C PRO A 96 -1.27 12.41 5.21
N GLU A 97 -1.95 11.57 5.97
CA GLU A 97 -3.39 11.62 6.21
C GLU A 97 -4.26 11.19 5.04
N GLN A 98 -3.69 10.91 3.86
CA GLN A 98 -4.47 10.36 2.75
C GLN A 98 -4.80 8.89 3.01
N TRP A 99 -6.06 8.52 2.79
CA TRP A 99 -6.46 7.11 2.80
C TRP A 99 -6.02 6.46 1.50
N PHE A 100 -5.41 5.29 1.57
CA PHE A 100 -5.01 4.60 0.34
C PHE A 100 -5.15 3.09 0.46
N ALA A 101 -5.38 2.46 -0.71
CA ALA A 101 -5.55 1.03 -0.87
C ALA A 101 -4.97 0.62 -2.21
N ALA A 102 -4.63 -0.66 -2.37
CA ALA A 102 -4.02 -1.14 -3.61
C ALA A 102 -4.48 -2.54 -3.97
N GLU A 103 -4.59 -2.80 -5.27
CA GLU A 103 -4.92 -4.12 -5.80
C GLU A 103 -4.41 -4.27 -7.23
N ILE A 104 -4.27 -5.51 -7.67
CA ILE A 104 -3.98 -5.83 -9.06
C ILE A 104 -5.32 -5.89 -9.82
N PRO A 105 -5.62 -4.92 -10.69
CA PRO A 105 -6.94 -4.88 -11.33
C PRO A 105 -7.19 -6.06 -12.28
N SER A 106 -6.14 -6.62 -12.88
CA SER A 106 -6.27 -7.77 -13.78
C SER A 106 -6.65 -9.05 -13.07
N LYS A 107 -6.45 -9.11 -11.75
CA LYS A 107 -6.64 -10.33 -10.94
C LYS A 107 -5.78 -11.49 -11.41
N ARG A 108 -4.60 -11.20 -11.96
CA ARG A 108 -3.63 -12.19 -12.44
C ARG A 108 -2.24 -11.86 -11.93
N GLY A 109 -1.40 -12.90 -11.81
CA GLY A 109 0.02 -12.75 -11.53
C GLY A 109 0.31 -12.10 -10.18
N PHE A 110 1.24 -11.19 -10.20
CA PHE A 110 1.74 -10.51 -8.98
C PHE A 110 2.22 -9.11 -9.34
N CYS A 111 2.39 -8.29 -8.32
CA CYS A 111 3.09 -7.01 -8.44
C CYS A 111 4.08 -6.90 -7.29
N LEU A 112 5.35 -6.65 -7.63
CA LEU A 112 6.40 -6.38 -6.66
C LEU A 112 6.70 -4.90 -6.66
N VAL A 113 6.66 -4.31 -5.47
CA VAL A 113 6.95 -2.89 -5.27
C VAL A 113 7.95 -2.71 -4.13
N GLY A 114 8.59 -1.56 -4.09
CA GLY A 114 9.31 -1.09 -2.92
C GLY A 114 8.50 0.05 -2.30
N CYS A 115 8.47 0.13 -0.98
CA CYS A 115 7.84 1.24 -0.30
C CYS A 115 8.83 1.89 0.65
N ALA A 116 8.87 3.23 0.64
CA ALA A 116 9.66 4.02 1.57
C ALA A 116 8.71 4.90 2.39
N VAL A 117 8.94 4.95 3.68
CA VAL A 117 8.14 5.78 4.60
C VAL A 117 9.08 6.71 5.35
N GLY A 118 8.78 7.98 5.35
CA GLY A 118 9.55 9.00 6.06
C GLY A 118 8.66 9.88 6.94
N PRO A 119 8.99 10.05 8.24
CA PRO A 119 10.02 9.35 9.00
C PRO A 119 9.77 7.84 9.12
N ALA A 120 10.70 7.10 9.72
CA ALA A 120 10.61 5.64 9.79
C ALA A 120 9.27 5.17 10.34
N PHE A 121 8.72 4.12 9.72
CA PHE A 121 7.40 3.60 10.05
C PHE A 121 7.25 3.24 11.53
N ARG A 122 6.10 3.62 12.11
CA ARG A 122 5.69 3.24 13.46
C ARG A 122 4.21 2.88 13.45
N PHE A 123 3.85 1.78 14.09
CA PHE A 123 2.44 1.35 14.14
C PHE A 123 1.52 2.37 14.80
N GLU A 124 2.01 3.18 15.73
CA GLU A 124 1.20 4.22 16.36
C GLU A 124 0.75 5.30 15.37
N ASN A 125 1.43 5.43 14.22
CA ASN A 125 1.05 6.36 13.16
C ASN A 125 0.20 5.70 12.07
N PHE A 126 -0.03 4.39 12.17
CA PHE A 126 -0.81 3.62 11.20
C PHE A 126 -2.26 3.52 11.66
N GLU A 127 -3.18 3.78 10.74
CA GLU A 127 -4.61 3.63 11.01
C GLU A 127 -5.27 2.82 9.90
N LEU A 128 -5.82 1.65 10.27
CA LEU A 128 -6.60 0.83 9.34
C LEU A 128 -8.02 1.39 9.27
N ALA A 129 -8.57 1.50 8.07
CA ALA A 129 -9.92 2.05 7.89
C ALA A 129 -10.98 1.14 8.53
N GLN A 130 -11.91 1.77 9.24
CA GLN A 130 -13.14 1.12 9.68
C GLN A 130 -14.17 1.34 8.57
N LYS A 131 -14.62 0.27 7.94
CA LYS A 131 -15.49 0.34 6.76
C LYS A 131 -16.68 1.27 6.94
N GLU A 132 -17.43 1.09 8.04
CA GLU A 132 -18.63 1.88 8.31
C GLU A 132 -18.32 3.36 8.49
N GLU A 133 -17.22 3.68 9.16
CA GLU A 133 -16.82 5.06 9.38
C GLU A 133 -16.37 5.72 8.07
N LEU A 134 -15.59 5.00 7.26
CA LEU A 134 -15.13 5.53 5.99
C LEU A 134 -16.30 5.75 5.02
N LEU A 135 -17.30 4.86 5.04
CA LEU A 135 -18.53 5.00 4.26
C LEU A 135 -19.33 6.24 4.66
N LYS A 136 -19.35 6.57 5.95
CA LYS A 136 -20.03 7.77 6.43
C LYS A 136 -19.34 9.04 5.99
N LEU A 137 -18.00 9.03 5.98
CA LEU A 137 -17.21 10.18 5.56
C LEU A 137 -17.28 10.41 4.05
N TYR A 138 -17.24 9.33 3.27
CA TYR A 138 -17.12 9.41 1.81
C TYR A 138 -18.15 8.51 1.12
N PRO A 139 -19.45 8.78 1.29
CA PRO A 139 -20.51 7.92 0.71
C PRO A 139 -20.48 7.88 -0.82
N GLN A 140 -19.90 8.88 -1.46
CA GLN A 140 -19.72 8.93 -2.92
C GLN A 140 -18.79 7.83 -3.43
N HIS A 141 -17.96 7.24 -2.57
CA HIS A 141 -17.03 6.17 -2.93
C HIS A 141 -17.43 4.81 -2.35
N LYS A 142 -18.72 4.63 -2.12
CA LYS A 142 -19.27 3.45 -1.43
C LYS A 142 -18.76 2.13 -2.03
N THR A 143 -18.90 1.94 -3.33
CA THR A 143 -18.54 0.68 -3.97
C THR A 143 -17.08 0.33 -3.77
N LEU A 144 -16.20 1.31 -3.94
CA LEU A 144 -14.77 1.12 -3.76
C LEU A 144 -14.42 0.81 -2.29
N ILE A 145 -15.00 1.56 -1.37
CA ILE A 145 -14.74 1.39 0.06
C ILE A 145 -15.20 0.01 0.53
N GLU A 146 -16.38 -0.42 0.11
CA GLU A 146 -16.89 -1.75 0.48
C GLU A 146 -15.98 -2.87 -0.01
N ARG A 147 -15.40 -2.71 -1.19
CA ARG A 147 -14.52 -3.71 -1.79
C ARG A 147 -13.11 -3.68 -1.19
N MET A 148 -12.60 -2.51 -0.84
CA MET A 148 -11.20 -2.33 -0.45
C MET A 148 -10.99 -2.12 1.05
N CYS A 149 -11.99 -2.38 1.87
CA CYS A 149 -11.85 -2.40 3.32
C CYS A 149 -12.00 -3.83 3.83
N ARG A 150 -11.22 -4.16 4.84
CA ARG A 150 -11.41 -5.40 5.60
C ARG A 150 -12.48 -5.16 6.67
N GLU A 151 -13.11 -6.21 7.08
CA GLU A 151 -14.12 -6.13 8.13
C GLU A 151 -13.52 -6.13 9.53
#